data_b8f4461f43be84784f0bb70e0926abc5
#
_entry.id   b8f4461f43be84784f0bb70e0926abc5
#
_cell.length_a   1.000
_cell.length_b   1.000
_cell.length_c   1.000
_cell.angle_alpha   90.00
_cell.angle_beta   90.00
_cell.angle_gamma   90.00
#
_symmetry.space_group_name_H-M   'P 1'
#
loop_
_entity.id
_entity.type
_entity.pdbx_description
1 polymer ?
#
loop_
_entity_poly.entity_id
_entity_poly.type
_entity_poly.pdbx_seq_one_letter_code
_entity_poly.pdbx_strand_id
1 'polypeptide(L)'
;MTTSPAPSPAVASAPAVDTNLLRHEDKVFFKYVTINNAETMLRFSNDLRVMTAHAQRIMGIAQRIQSALTGSEKEALTRARDAELLDFNQKDALFEKVYGFKADHVTIRPHLIQNTSIRLLTPVNAEQIAVLRKDPKFKESDIITRGNNTVLQLSVITGGEIPVLERNIQIVQAQQNAVVQLTAAEQSAKTEDEKKRVRDELAKVKQTLTTNAEHMGKTYGIVTNNLIVEVLEGVFWVAMSEEELKNYLQKRDQAKSAPTVATATPVAAPTPAKPAVAAAPAAKPIVPPAKDKKA
;
A
#
# COMPACT_ATOMS: atom_id res chain seq x y z
N MET A 1 -35.48 43.02 -39.23
CA MET A 1 -35.79 41.65 -38.72
C MET A 1 -34.50 41.08 -38.09
N THR A 2 -34.40 41.17 -36.77
CA THR A 2 -33.25 40.69 -36.02
C THR A 2 -33.60 39.30 -35.50
N THR A 3 -32.93 38.29 -36.05
CA THR A 3 -33.05 36.89 -35.58
C THR A 3 -32.22 36.71 -34.32
N SER A 4 -32.90 36.46 -33.20
CA SER A 4 -32.29 36.07 -31.91
C SER A 4 -31.61 34.69 -32.04
N PRO A 5 -30.38 34.48 -31.56
CA PRO A 5 -29.76 33.16 -31.60
C PRO A 5 -30.45 32.22 -30.61
N ALA A 6 -30.69 30.98 -31.07
CA ALA A 6 -31.26 29.92 -30.27
C ALA A 6 -30.32 29.57 -29.08
N PRO A 7 -30.86 29.23 -27.89
CA PRO A 7 -30.03 28.83 -26.76
C PRO A 7 -29.29 27.53 -27.06
N SER A 8 -27.97 27.51 -26.81
CA SER A 8 -27.14 26.31 -26.86
C SER A 8 -27.68 25.25 -25.91
N PRO A 9 -27.68 23.96 -26.31
CA PRO A 9 -28.11 22.89 -25.43
C PRO A 9 -27.16 22.82 -24.21
N ALA A 10 -27.76 22.82 -23.03
CA ALA A 10 -27.03 22.62 -21.78
C ALA A 10 -26.27 21.30 -21.84
N VAL A 11 -24.95 21.36 -21.76
CA VAL A 11 -24.09 20.18 -21.62
C VAL A 11 -24.47 19.53 -20.33
N ALA A 12 -25.11 18.36 -20.41
CA ALA A 12 -25.38 17.53 -19.23
C ALA A 12 -24.05 17.22 -18.53
N SER A 13 -23.86 17.76 -17.33
CA SER A 13 -22.69 17.47 -16.52
C SER A 13 -22.61 15.97 -16.29
N ALA A 14 -21.46 15.37 -16.63
CA ALA A 14 -21.21 13.97 -16.36
C ALA A 14 -21.48 13.65 -14.87
N PRO A 15 -22.11 12.51 -14.57
CA PRO A 15 -22.40 12.15 -13.19
C PRO A 15 -21.10 12.15 -12.38
N ALA A 16 -21.12 12.84 -11.22
CA ALA A 16 -19.96 12.92 -10.34
C ALA A 16 -19.50 11.49 -9.97
N VAL A 17 -18.25 11.19 -10.30
CA VAL A 17 -17.63 9.88 -9.98
C VAL A 17 -17.59 9.73 -8.47
N ASP A 18 -18.14 8.64 -7.94
CA ASP A 18 -18.10 8.35 -6.52
C ASP A 18 -16.70 7.86 -6.14
N THR A 19 -15.94 8.73 -5.46
CA THR A 19 -14.55 8.45 -5.05
C THR A 19 -14.40 7.39 -3.96
N ASN A 20 -15.51 6.90 -3.40
CA ASN A 20 -15.53 5.83 -2.41
C ASN A 20 -15.80 4.45 -3.02
N LEU A 21 -16.05 4.40 -4.33
CA LEU A 21 -16.28 3.15 -5.07
C LEU A 21 -15.24 2.95 -6.16
N LEU A 22 -14.70 1.74 -6.22
CA LEU A 22 -13.82 1.28 -7.29
C LEU A 22 -14.45 0.06 -7.98
N ARG A 23 -14.57 0.11 -9.32
CA ARG A 23 -14.93 -1.07 -10.11
C ARG A 23 -13.65 -1.72 -10.63
N HIS A 24 -13.47 -2.98 -10.30
CA HIS A 24 -12.33 -3.77 -10.76
C HIS A 24 -12.83 -5.17 -11.14
N GLU A 25 -12.58 -5.57 -12.39
CA GLU A 25 -13.17 -6.77 -12.98
C GLU A 25 -14.71 -6.75 -12.85
N ASP A 26 -15.31 -7.81 -12.31
CA ASP A 26 -16.75 -7.98 -12.09
C ASP A 26 -17.22 -7.50 -10.71
N LYS A 27 -16.33 -6.93 -9.89
CA LYS A 27 -16.60 -6.55 -8.50
C LYS A 27 -16.59 -5.05 -8.28
N VAL A 28 -17.38 -4.64 -7.28
CA VAL A 28 -17.37 -3.28 -6.76
C VAL A 28 -16.73 -3.29 -5.39
N PHE A 29 -15.76 -2.41 -5.19
CA PHE A 29 -15.02 -2.28 -3.96
C PHE A 29 -15.36 -0.96 -3.28
N PHE A 30 -15.44 -1.00 -1.95
CA PHE A 30 -15.59 0.17 -1.12
C PHE A 30 -14.27 0.56 -0.48
N LYS A 31 -14.01 1.86 -0.40
CA LYS A 31 -12.82 2.44 0.21
C LYS A 31 -12.91 2.35 1.73
N TYR A 32 -12.01 1.59 2.34
CA TYR A 32 -11.97 1.44 3.79
C TYR A 32 -11.04 2.46 4.44
N VAL A 33 -9.79 2.53 3.99
CA VAL A 33 -8.81 3.43 4.57
C VAL A 33 -7.84 3.95 3.53
N THR A 34 -7.39 5.20 3.70
CA THR A 34 -6.24 5.77 2.98
C THR A 34 -5.08 5.88 3.95
N ILE A 35 -3.92 5.37 3.55
CA ILE A 35 -2.69 5.35 4.34
C ILE A 35 -1.68 6.25 3.65
N ASN A 36 -1.19 7.27 4.35
CA ASN A 36 -0.45 8.40 3.78
C ASN A 36 1.03 8.43 4.22
N ASN A 37 1.58 7.29 4.69
CA ASN A 37 3.01 7.18 4.91
C ASN A 37 3.51 5.75 4.78
N ALA A 38 4.78 5.59 4.37
CA ALA A 38 5.39 4.31 4.06
C ALA A 38 5.47 3.37 5.27
N GLU A 39 5.78 3.87 6.46
CA GLU A 39 5.91 3.06 7.66
C GLU A 39 4.55 2.47 8.07
N THR A 40 3.50 3.31 8.08
CA THR A 40 2.13 2.86 8.36
C THR A 40 1.64 1.90 7.29
N MET A 41 1.98 2.09 6.00
CA MET A 41 1.61 1.18 4.92
C MET A 41 2.27 -0.19 5.10
N LEU A 42 3.56 -0.23 5.41
CA LEU A 42 4.29 -1.47 5.67
C LEU A 42 3.70 -2.20 6.88
N ARG A 43 3.44 -1.47 7.96
CA ARG A 43 2.81 -2.01 9.16
C ARG A 43 1.42 -2.56 8.86
N PHE A 44 0.57 -1.79 8.18
CA PHE A 44 -0.78 -2.21 7.78
C PHE A 44 -0.74 -3.51 6.97
N SER A 45 0.12 -3.58 5.96
CA SER A 45 0.26 -4.77 5.11
C SER A 45 0.68 -6.01 5.91
N ASN A 46 1.61 -5.85 6.87
CA ASN A 46 2.04 -6.92 7.75
C ASN A 46 0.93 -7.35 8.71
N ASP A 47 0.25 -6.41 9.36
CA ASP A 47 -0.83 -6.68 10.30
C ASP A 47 -2.00 -7.38 9.58
N LEU A 48 -2.39 -6.91 8.40
CA LEU A 48 -3.44 -7.53 7.58
C LEU A 48 -3.06 -8.97 7.18
N ARG A 49 -1.80 -9.21 6.79
CA ARG A 49 -1.31 -10.56 6.48
C ARG A 49 -1.38 -11.50 7.68
N VAL A 50 -1.01 -11.02 8.87
CA VAL A 50 -1.10 -11.79 10.12
C VAL A 50 -2.56 -12.13 10.42
N MET A 51 -3.46 -11.17 10.34
CA MET A 51 -4.89 -11.37 10.57
C MET A 51 -5.51 -12.33 9.56
N THR A 52 -5.17 -12.21 8.27
CA THR A 52 -5.62 -13.15 7.23
C THR A 52 -5.14 -14.58 7.50
N ALA A 53 -3.89 -14.75 7.95
CA ALA A 53 -3.37 -16.07 8.30
C ALA A 53 -4.10 -16.69 9.49
N HIS A 54 -4.46 -15.92 10.52
CA HIS A 54 -5.30 -16.37 11.63
C HIS A 54 -6.69 -16.80 11.14
N ALA A 55 -7.37 -15.96 10.34
CA ALA A 55 -8.68 -16.27 9.78
C ALA A 55 -8.67 -17.58 8.97
N GLN A 56 -7.64 -17.78 8.14
CA GLN A 56 -7.46 -19.01 7.35
C GLN A 56 -7.24 -20.23 8.25
N ARG A 57 -6.45 -20.11 9.32
CA ARG A 57 -6.26 -21.21 10.29
C ARG A 57 -7.57 -21.59 10.99
N ILE A 58 -8.34 -20.60 11.44
CA ILE A 58 -9.65 -20.81 12.06
C ILE A 58 -10.59 -21.57 11.10
N MET A 59 -10.67 -21.12 9.83
CA MET A 59 -11.46 -21.79 8.81
C MET A 59 -10.98 -23.22 8.54
N GLY A 60 -9.68 -23.44 8.43
CA GLY A 60 -9.10 -24.77 8.25
C GLY A 60 -9.38 -25.72 9.42
N ILE A 61 -9.29 -25.25 10.67
CA ILE A 61 -9.67 -26.04 11.84
C ILE A 61 -11.16 -26.32 11.84
N ALA A 62 -12.02 -25.35 11.49
CA ALA A 62 -13.48 -25.55 11.42
C ALA A 62 -13.86 -26.63 10.39
N GLN A 63 -13.20 -26.65 9.23
CA GLN A 63 -13.40 -27.71 8.22
C GLN A 63 -12.98 -29.09 8.76
N ARG A 64 -11.84 -29.17 9.47
CA ARG A 64 -11.37 -30.42 10.09
C ARG A 64 -12.32 -30.92 11.18
N ILE A 65 -12.94 -30.03 11.96
CA ILE A 65 -13.97 -30.41 12.96
C ILE A 65 -15.15 -31.10 12.29
N GLN A 66 -15.56 -30.62 11.09
CA GLN A 66 -16.66 -31.21 10.33
C GLN A 66 -16.31 -32.62 9.81
N SER A 67 -15.04 -32.88 9.49
CA SER A 67 -14.57 -34.17 8.96
C SER A 67 -13.99 -35.11 10.02
N ALA A 68 -13.92 -34.69 11.29
CA ALA A 68 -13.36 -35.50 12.38
C ALA A 68 -14.19 -36.76 12.62
N LEU A 69 -13.51 -37.92 12.66
CA LEU A 69 -14.14 -39.25 12.78
C LEU A 69 -14.43 -39.64 14.22
N THR A 70 -13.72 -39.07 15.18
CA THR A 70 -13.85 -39.41 16.61
C THR A 70 -14.27 -38.22 17.47
N GLY A 71 -14.99 -38.47 18.57
CA GLY A 71 -15.37 -37.42 19.52
C GLY A 71 -14.16 -36.74 20.15
N SER A 72 -13.14 -37.49 20.51
CA SER A 72 -11.92 -36.98 21.12
C SER A 72 -11.13 -36.04 20.17
N GLU A 73 -11.04 -36.41 18.89
CA GLU A 73 -10.44 -35.55 17.85
C GLU A 73 -11.22 -34.23 17.69
N LYS A 74 -12.56 -34.34 17.62
CA LYS A 74 -13.44 -33.19 17.51
C LYS A 74 -13.29 -32.22 18.70
N GLU A 75 -13.21 -32.75 19.92
CA GLU A 75 -12.97 -31.93 21.12
C GLU A 75 -11.60 -31.24 21.10
N ALA A 76 -10.55 -31.97 20.69
CA ALA A 76 -9.20 -31.39 20.58
C ALA A 76 -9.14 -30.26 19.56
N LEU A 77 -9.76 -30.47 18.38
CA LEU A 77 -9.85 -29.43 17.32
C LEU A 77 -10.71 -28.25 17.76
N THR A 78 -11.81 -28.50 18.50
CA THR A 78 -12.65 -27.42 19.04
C THR A 78 -11.86 -26.53 19.99
N ARG A 79 -11.11 -27.14 20.92
CA ARG A 79 -10.22 -26.38 21.84
C ARG A 79 -9.15 -25.58 21.08
N ALA A 80 -8.57 -26.18 20.03
CA ALA A 80 -7.58 -25.49 19.20
C ALA A 80 -8.20 -24.30 18.44
N ARG A 81 -9.43 -24.45 17.91
CA ARG A 81 -10.17 -23.36 17.25
C ARG A 81 -10.47 -22.23 18.24
N ASP A 82 -10.93 -22.56 19.43
CA ASP A 82 -11.33 -21.57 20.43
C ASP A 82 -10.11 -20.78 20.96
N ALA A 83 -8.95 -21.43 21.09
CA ALA A 83 -7.70 -20.74 21.40
C ALA A 83 -7.27 -19.78 20.28
N GLU A 84 -7.35 -20.21 19.00
CA GLU A 84 -7.02 -19.37 17.84
C GLU A 84 -7.99 -18.19 17.69
N LEU A 85 -9.29 -18.40 17.98
CA LEU A 85 -10.30 -17.34 18.00
C LEU A 85 -10.02 -16.30 19.09
N LEU A 86 -9.58 -16.72 20.26
CA LEU A 86 -9.24 -15.80 21.34
C LEU A 86 -8.06 -14.91 20.95
N ASP A 87 -7.00 -15.49 20.37
CA ASP A 87 -5.83 -14.74 19.89
C ASP A 87 -6.23 -13.79 18.73
N PHE A 88 -7.05 -14.27 17.79
CA PHE A 88 -7.59 -13.44 16.70
C PHE A 88 -8.35 -12.23 17.24
N ASN A 89 -9.27 -12.43 18.18
CA ASN A 89 -10.10 -11.35 18.73
C ASN A 89 -9.25 -10.30 19.49
N GLN A 90 -8.20 -10.73 20.20
CA GLN A 90 -7.27 -9.81 20.86
C GLN A 90 -6.52 -8.93 19.84
N LYS A 91 -6.02 -9.56 18.77
CA LYS A 91 -5.33 -8.84 17.70
C LYS A 91 -6.29 -7.96 16.89
N ASP A 92 -7.53 -8.40 16.66
CA ASP A 92 -8.56 -7.63 15.97
C ASP A 92 -8.91 -6.33 16.71
N ALA A 93 -9.01 -6.40 18.03
CA ALA A 93 -9.23 -5.19 18.86
C ALA A 93 -8.04 -4.19 18.76
N LEU A 94 -6.80 -4.68 18.64
CA LEU A 94 -5.64 -3.82 18.41
C LEU A 94 -5.64 -3.26 16.99
N PHE A 95 -6.01 -4.07 16.00
CA PHE A 95 -6.12 -3.66 14.60
C PHE A 95 -7.18 -2.56 14.44
N GLU A 96 -8.37 -2.74 15.03
CA GLU A 96 -9.45 -1.75 15.04
C GLU A 96 -9.00 -0.42 15.68
N LYS A 97 -8.28 -0.49 16.81
CA LYS A 97 -7.75 0.71 17.48
C LYS A 97 -6.78 1.51 16.60
N VAL A 98 -5.99 0.83 15.75
CA VAL A 98 -4.98 1.48 14.89
C VAL A 98 -5.57 1.97 13.59
N TYR A 99 -6.45 1.18 12.95
CA TYR A 99 -6.93 1.43 11.58
C TYR A 99 -8.39 1.89 11.50
N GLY A 100 -9.13 1.85 12.61
CA GLY A 100 -10.53 2.34 12.69
C GLY A 100 -11.58 1.36 12.17
N PHE A 101 -11.21 0.12 11.86
CA PHE A 101 -12.13 -0.94 11.45
C PHE A 101 -11.60 -2.32 11.85
N LYS A 102 -12.50 -3.31 11.94
CA LYS A 102 -12.16 -4.67 12.34
C LYS A 102 -11.62 -5.50 11.18
N ALA A 103 -10.58 -6.27 11.45
CA ALA A 103 -9.97 -7.16 10.47
C ALA A 103 -10.89 -8.34 10.09
N ASP A 104 -11.75 -8.80 11.00
CA ASP A 104 -12.72 -9.86 10.73
C ASP A 104 -13.65 -9.53 9.56
N HIS A 105 -13.98 -8.25 9.35
CA HIS A 105 -14.82 -7.80 8.24
C HIS A 105 -14.13 -7.87 6.88
N VAL A 106 -12.81 -7.92 6.83
CA VAL A 106 -12.04 -7.77 5.58
C VAL A 106 -11.18 -8.98 5.22
N THR A 107 -10.74 -9.78 6.20
CA THR A 107 -9.79 -10.90 5.99
C THR A 107 -10.37 -12.06 5.17
N ILE A 108 -11.69 -12.22 5.15
CA ILE A 108 -12.39 -13.26 4.40
C ILE A 108 -12.98 -12.76 3.08
N ARG A 109 -12.90 -11.46 2.82
CA ARG A 109 -13.43 -10.83 1.60
C ARG A 109 -12.33 -10.57 0.59
N PRO A 110 -12.64 -10.58 -0.72
CA PRO A 110 -11.73 -10.03 -1.71
C PRO A 110 -11.39 -8.58 -1.38
N HIS A 111 -10.11 -8.28 -1.31
CA HIS A 111 -9.61 -6.94 -1.04
C HIS A 111 -8.41 -6.63 -1.92
N LEU A 112 -8.12 -5.35 -2.08
CA LEU A 112 -6.93 -4.89 -2.80
C LEU A 112 -6.35 -3.65 -2.15
N ILE A 113 -5.05 -3.49 -2.29
CA ILE A 113 -4.32 -2.28 -1.91
C ILE A 113 -3.91 -1.61 -3.21
N GLN A 114 -4.43 -0.41 -3.45
CA GLN A 114 -4.05 0.41 -4.58
C GLN A 114 -3.00 1.41 -4.14
N ASN A 115 -1.78 1.28 -4.64
CA ASN A 115 -0.74 2.26 -4.40
C ASN A 115 -1.09 3.55 -5.14
N THR A 116 -1.11 4.67 -4.44
CA THR A 116 -1.40 5.99 -5.01
C THR A 116 -0.16 6.87 -5.12
N SER A 117 0.87 6.57 -4.32
CA SER A 117 2.19 7.21 -4.40
C SER A 117 3.27 6.20 -4.00
N ILE A 118 4.31 6.10 -4.82
CA ILE A 118 5.47 5.25 -4.56
C ILE A 118 6.76 6.05 -4.73
N ARG A 119 7.80 5.64 -4.03
CA ARG A 119 9.13 6.21 -4.12
C ARG A 119 10.11 5.15 -4.62
N LEU A 120 10.93 5.54 -5.59
CA LEU A 120 11.98 4.69 -6.13
C LEU A 120 13.29 5.02 -5.43
N LEU A 121 13.94 4.01 -4.89
CA LEU A 121 15.18 4.14 -4.14
C LEU A 121 16.22 3.18 -4.71
N THR A 122 17.50 3.56 -4.60
CA THR A 122 18.64 2.68 -4.88
C THR A 122 19.64 2.73 -3.73
N PRO A 123 20.20 1.60 -3.29
CA PRO A 123 21.27 1.59 -2.30
C PRO A 123 22.49 2.34 -2.85
N VAL A 124 23.12 3.17 -2.01
CA VAL A 124 24.34 3.92 -2.35
C VAL A 124 25.36 3.81 -1.24
N ASN A 125 26.63 3.76 -1.62
CA ASN A 125 27.76 3.81 -0.68
C ASN A 125 28.37 5.21 -0.60
N ALA A 126 29.32 5.39 0.32
CA ALA A 126 29.95 6.68 0.57
C ALA A 126 30.71 7.25 -0.67
N GLU A 127 31.32 6.37 -1.48
CA GLU A 127 32.03 6.79 -2.70
C GLU A 127 31.05 7.28 -3.76
N GLN A 128 29.94 6.59 -3.95
CA GLN A 128 28.87 7.00 -4.87
C GLN A 128 28.25 8.35 -4.45
N ILE A 129 28.04 8.56 -3.15
CA ILE A 129 27.54 9.82 -2.61
C ILE A 129 28.54 10.94 -2.89
N ALA A 130 29.84 10.70 -2.71
CA ALA A 130 30.89 11.71 -2.98
C ALA A 130 30.93 12.09 -4.47
N VAL A 131 30.63 11.17 -5.37
CA VAL A 131 30.49 11.45 -6.81
C VAL A 131 29.23 12.25 -7.09
N LEU A 132 28.08 11.85 -6.51
CA LEU A 132 26.78 12.54 -6.69
C LEU A 132 26.84 13.99 -6.22
N ARG A 133 27.53 14.27 -5.12
CA ARG A 133 27.72 15.65 -4.60
C ARG A 133 28.43 16.60 -5.57
N LYS A 134 29.08 16.08 -6.60
CA LYS A 134 29.70 16.90 -7.66
C LYS A 134 28.69 17.32 -8.73
N ASP A 135 27.53 16.69 -8.81
CA ASP A 135 26.47 17.07 -9.73
C ASP A 135 25.69 18.26 -9.15
N PRO A 136 25.61 19.40 -9.88
CA PRO A 136 24.88 20.58 -9.41
C PRO A 136 23.35 20.37 -9.27
N LYS A 137 22.81 19.31 -9.85
CA LYS A 137 21.40 18.93 -9.73
C LYS A 137 21.12 18.05 -8.52
N PHE A 138 22.17 17.54 -7.89
CA PHE A 138 22.03 16.67 -6.74
C PHE A 138 21.49 17.43 -5.52
N LYS A 139 20.57 16.81 -4.80
CA LYS A 139 20.01 17.35 -3.56
C LYS A 139 20.35 16.42 -2.40
N GLU A 140 20.93 16.94 -1.35
CA GLU A 140 21.24 16.18 -0.14
C GLU A 140 19.98 15.58 0.50
N SER A 141 18.81 16.21 0.29
CA SER A 141 17.49 15.67 0.71
C SER A 141 17.09 14.37 0.05
N ASP A 142 17.70 14.01 -1.08
CA ASP A 142 17.42 12.77 -1.80
C ASP A 142 18.17 11.57 -1.19
N ILE A 143 19.10 11.82 -0.27
CA ILE A 143 19.77 10.79 0.54
C ILE A 143 18.91 10.47 1.77
N ILE A 144 18.58 9.20 1.93
CA ILE A 144 17.83 8.71 3.08
C ILE A 144 18.68 7.66 3.80
N THR A 145 18.99 7.92 5.08
CA THR A 145 19.73 6.97 5.92
C THR A 145 18.77 6.29 6.89
N ARG A 146 18.78 4.96 6.90
CA ARG A 146 17.97 4.12 7.78
C ARG A 146 18.86 3.08 8.46
N GLY A 147 19.21 3.33 9.71
CA GLY A 147 20.20 2.52 10.43
C GLY A 147 21.54 2.53 9.69
N ASN A 148 22.01 1.36 9.28
CA ASN A 148 23.29 1.21 8.55
C ASN A 148 23.15 1.31 7.02
N ASN A 149 21.94 1.48 6.51
CA ASN A 149 21.67 1.51 5.07
C ASN A 149 21.44 2.95 4.61
N THR A 150 22.15 3.34 3.55
CA THR A 150 21.94 4.62 2.87
C THR A 150 21.39 4.35 1.48
N VAL A 151 20.30 5.02 1.13
CA VAL A 151 19.65 4.92 -0.16
C VAL A 151 19.46 6.30 -0.79
N LEU A 152 19.53 6.34 -2.10
CA LEU A 152 19.24 7.53 -2.90
C LEU A 152 17.81 7.45 -3.42
N GLN A 153 17.03 8.50 -3.25
CA GLN A 153 15.74 8.66 -3.89
C GLN A 153 15.94 9.07 -5.35
N LEU A 154 15.45 8.24 -6.26
CA LEU A 154 15.52 8.49 -7.70
C LEU A 154 14.34 9.34 -8.18
N SER A 155 13.12 8.95 -7.78
CA SER A 155 11.89 9.65 -8.15
C SER A 155 10.73 9.28 -7.22
N VAL A 156 9.68 10.08 -7.27
CA VAL A 156 8.37 9.79 -6.68
C VAL A 156 7.37 9.70 -7.83
N ILE A 157 6.64 8.58 -7.89
CA ILE A 157 5.66 8.27 -8.94
C ILE A 157 4.27 8.26 -8.31
N THR A 158 3.30 8.87 -8.96
CA THR A 158 1.95 9.00 -8.41
C THR A 158 0.87 8.59 -9.42
N GLY A 159 -0.27 8.16 -8.90
CA GLY A 159 -1.49 7.94 -9.67
C GLY A 159 -1.33 6.95 -10.83
N GLY A 160 -1.78 7.35 -12.02
CA GLY A 160 -1.83 6.49 -13.21
C GLY A 160 -0.47 6.08 -13.79
N GLU A 161 0.63 6.71 -13.37
CA GLU A 161 1.98 6.33 -13.79
C GLU A 161 2.48 5.06 -13.10
N ILE A 162 1.93 4.73 -11.91
CA ILE A 162 2.35 3.54 -11.13
C ILE A 162 2.12 2.24 -11.91
N PRO A 163 0.93 1.94 -12.47
CA PRO A 163 0.73 0.73 -13.26
C PRO A 163 1.62 0.66 -14.51
N VAL A 164 1.95 1.80 -15.11
CA VAL A 164 2.85 1.88 -16.26
C VAL A 164 4.27 1.49 -15.85
N LEU A 165 4.75 2.03 -14.72
CA LEU A 165 6.05 1.66 -14.17
C LEU A 165 6.11 0.17 -13.79
N GLU A 166 5.10 -0.34 -13.08
CA GLU A 166 5.03 -1.75 -12.67
C GLU A 166 5.11 -2.68 -13.88
N ARG A 167 4.37 -2.38 -14.95
CA ARG A 167 4.43 -3.11 -16.22
C ARG A 167 5.83 -3.05 -16.85
N ASN A 168 6.45 -1.88 -16.86
CA ASN A 168 7.79 -1.71 -17.42
C ASN A 168 8.84 -2.51 -16.63
N ILE A 169 8.75 -2.52 -15.30
CA ILE A 169 9.61 -3.36 -14.43
C ILE A 169 9.42 -4.84 -14.77
N GLN A 170 8.18 -5.32 -14.91
CA GLN A 170 7.90 -6.72 -15.27
C GLN A 170 8.48 -7.09 -16.64
N ILE A 171 8.38 -6.19 -17.64
CA ILE A 171 8.98 -6.41 -18.97
C ILE A 171 10.50 -6.55 -18.87
N VAL A 172 11.17 -5.64 -18.16
CA VAL A 172 12.63 -5.68 -17.96
C VAL A 172 13.05 -6.96 -17.24
N GLN A 173 12.34 -7.36 -16.19
CA GLN A 173 12.61 -8.61 -15.45
C GLN A 173 12.42 -9.85 -16.34
N ALA A 174 11.36 -9.90 -17.15
CA ALA A 174 11.12 -10.99 -18.08
C ALA A 174 12.25 -11.09 -19.13
N GLN A 175 12.73 -9.96 -19.64
CA GLN A 175 13.87 -9.92 -20.58
C GLN A 175 15.19 -10.35 -19.92
N GLN A 176 15.46 -9.94 -18.68
CA GLN A 176 16.63 -10.42 -17.93
C GLN A 176 16.59 -11.93 -17.74
N ASN A 177 15.44 -12.48 -17.36
CA ASN A 177 15.26 -13.93 -17.24
C ASN A 177 15.46 -14.65 -18.58
N ALA A 178 14.94 -14.08 -19.68
CA ALA A 178 15.14 -14.63 -21.02
C ALA A 178 16.63 -14.62 -21.43
N VAL A 179 17.38 -13.57 -21.11
CA VAL A 179 18.84 -13.52 -21.33
C VAL A 179 19.56 -14.65 -20.59
N VAL A 180 19.19 -14.91 -19.32
CA VAL A 180 19.78 -16.02 -18.52
C VAL A 180 19.45 -17.36 -19.16
N GLN A 181 18.18 -17.60 -19.53
CA GLN A 181 17.75 -18.86 -20.15
C GLN A 181 18.40 -19.10 -21.52
N LEU A 182 18.44 -18.08 -22.39
CA LEU A 182 19.06 -18.18 -23.70
C LEU A 182 20.57 -18.37 -23.60
N THR A 183 21.23 -17.76 -22.62
CA THR A 183 22.67 -17.99 -22.37
C THR A 183 22.94 -19.44 -21.98
N ALA A 184 22.11 -20.02 -21.10
CA ALA A 184 22.22 -21.44 -20.73
C ALA A 184 21.91 -22.37 -21.95
N ALA A 185 20.91 -22.02 -22.76
CA ALA A 185 20.56 -22.75 -23.97
C ALA A 185 21.69 -22.71 -25.00
N GLU A 186 22.36 -21.56 -25.20
CA GLU A 186 23.53 -21.44 -26.07
C GLU A 186 24.67 -22.40 -25.66
N GLN A 187 24.92 -22.48 -24.33
CA GLN A 187 25.94 -23.37 -23.78
C GLN A 187 25.60 -24.86 -23.95
N SER A 188 24.32 -25.21 -23.91
CA SER A 188 23.84 -26.62 -24.02
C SER A 188 23.51 -27.06 -25.43
N ALA A 189 23.50 -26.18 -26.42
CA ALA A 189 23.20 -26.50 -27.82
C ALA A 189 24.22 -27.45 -28.41
N LYS A 190 23.73 -28.49 -29.08
CA LYS A 190 24.56 -29.58 -29.60
C LYS A 190 25.05 -29.36 -31.04
N THR A 191 24.34 -28.54 -31.80
CA THR A 191 24.67 -28.26 -33.19
C THR A 191 25.02 -26.79 -33.41
N GLU A 192 25.84 -26.49 -34.42
CA GLU A 192 26.19 -25.10 -34.73
C GLU A 192 24.99 -24.29 -35.23
N ASP A 193 24.02 -24.94 -35.88
CA ASP A 193 22.79 -24.28 -36.33
C ASP A 193 21.89 -23.89 -35.12
N GLU A 194 21.78 -24.77 -34.12
CA GLU A 194 21.08 -24.43 -32.86
C GLU A 194 21.78 -23.30 -32.13
N LYS A 195 23.10 -23.35 -31.97
CA LYS A 195 23.89 -22.28 -31.36
C LYS A 195 23.68 -20.95 -32.07
N LYS A 196 23.69 -20.97 -33.39
CA LYS A 196 23.48 -19.76 -34.18
C LYS A 196 22.09 -19.16 -33.94
N ARG A 197 21.03 -19.98 -33.97
CA ARG A 197 19.66 -19.54 -33.72
C ARG A 197 19.52 -18.91 -32.32
N VAL A 198 20.00 -19.60 -31.27
CA VAL A 198 19.94 -19.12 -29.92
C VAL A 198 20.75 -17.83 -29.74
N ARG A 199 21.93 -17.72 -30.37
CA ARG A 199 22.75 -16.52 -30.35
C ARG A 199 22.08 -15.34 -31.03
N ASP A 200 21.41 -15.53 -32.15
CA ASP A 200 20.67 -14.50 -32.87
C ASP A 200 19.47 -14.01 -32.02
N GLU A 201 18.76 -14.92 -31.34
CA GLU A 201 17.67 -14.58 -30.42
C GLU A 201 18.19 -13.86 -29.17
N LEU A 202 19.26 -14.33 -28.57
CA LEU A 202 19.93 -13.70 -27.44
C LEU A 202 20.36 -12.26 -27.77
N ALA A 203 20.89 -12.02 -28.96
CA ALA A 203 21.29 -10.69 -29.42
C ALA A 203 20.08 -9.74 -29.51
N LYS A 204 18.93 -10.20 -30.02
CA LYS A 204 17.67 -9.41 -30.09
C LYS A 204 17.15 -9.09 -28.72
N VAL A 205 17.11 -10.08 -27.81
CA VAL A 205 16.63 -9.85 -26.43
C VAL A 205 17.54 -8.87 -25.70
N LYS A 206 18.87 -9.01 -25.81
CA LYS A 206 19.82 -8.06 -25.21
C LYS A 206 19.64 -6.65 -25.76
N GLN A 207 19.45 -6.47 -27.06
CA GLN A 207 19.17 -5.16 -27.66
C GLN A 207 17.91 -4.54 -27.10
N THR A 208 16.81 -5.30 -27.02
CA THR A 208 15.53 -4.81 -26.48
C THR A 208 15.65 -4.47 -25.00
N LEU A 209 16.36 -5.31 -24.22
CA LEU A 209 16.64 -5.07 -22.81
C LEU A 209 17.40 -3.75 -22.60
N THR A 210 18.45 -3.51 -23.43
CA THR A 210 19.22 -2.26 -23.38
C THR A 210 18.32 -1.05 -23.65
N THR A 211 17.49 -1.11 -24.71
CA THR A 211 16.56 -0.02 -25.04
C THR A 211 15.56 0.26 -23.90
N ASN A 212 15.00 -0.79 -23.30
CA ASN A 212 14.06 -0.64 -22.19
C ASN A 212 14.76 -0.13 -20.92
N ALA A 213 15.97 -0.60 -20.63
CA ALA A 213 16.76 -0.11 -19.49
C ALA A 213 17.12 1.38 -19.65
N GLU A 214 17.50 1.81 -20.85
CA GLU A 214 17.74 3.23 -21.15
C GLU A 214 16.48 4.08 -20.99
N HIS A 215 15.33 3.57 -21.45
CA HIS A 215 14.05 4.23 -21.25
C HIS A 215 13.73 4.39 -19.74
N MET A 216 13.89 3.33 -18.96
CA MET A 216 13.71 3.36 -17.51
C MET A 216 14.68 4.35 -16.84
N GLY A 217 15.94 4.38 -17.29
CA GLY A 217 16.93 5.35 -16.81
C GLY A 217 16.53 6.80 -17.09
N LYS A 218 16.10 7.11 -18.31
CA LYS A 218 15.68 8.46 -18.71
C LYS A 218 14.40 8.91 -18.04
N THR A 219 13.43 8.01 -17.89
CA THR A 219 12.08 8.36 -17.39
C THR A 219 12.04 8.39 -15.85
N TYR A 220 12.68 7.43 -15.20
CA TYR A 220 12.52 7.21 -13.75
C TYR A 220 13.84 7.33 -12.98
N GLY A 221 14.97 7.58 -13.65
CA GLY A 221 16.31 7.63 -13.02
C GLY A 221 16.88 6.26 -12.65
N ILE A 222 16.29 5.15 -13.14
CA ILE A 222 16.68 3.78 -12.78
C ILE A 222 17.90 3.36 -13.59
N VAL A 223 19.09 3.41 -12.98
CA VAL A 223 20.36 3.02 -13.62
C VAL A 223 20.94 1.71 -13.10
N THR A 224 20.32 1.09 -12.09
CA THR A 224 20.85 -0.11 -11.44
C THR A 224 19.79 -1.19 -11.30
N ASN A 225 20.25 -2.46 -11.18
CA ASN A 225 19.36 -3.60 -10.91
C ASN A 225 18.88 -3.66 -9.44
N ASN A 226 19.37 -2.78 -8.57
CA ASN A 226 19.07 -2.75 -7.14
C ASN A 226 17.99 -1.69 -6.84
N LEU A 227 16.87 -1.76 -7.54
CA LEU A 227 15.74 -0.89 -7.32
C LEU A 227 14.95 -1.34 -6.10
N ILE A 228 14.70 -0.40 -5.17
CA ILE A 228 13.79 -0.58 -4.05
C ILE A 228 12.56 0.29 -4.34
N VAL A 229 11.39 -0.32 -4.35
CA VAL A 229 10.11 0.37 -4.47
C VAL A 229 9.50 0.49 -3.08
N GLU A 230 9.28 1.71 -2.63
CA GLU A 230 8.65 1.99 -1.35
C GLU A 230 7.30 2.65 -1.57
N VAL A 231 6.24 2.08 -1.01
CA VAL A 231 4.90 2.66 -1.07
C VAL A 231 4.80 3.78 -0.05
N LEU A 232 4.53 4.99 -0.50
CA LEU A 232 4.33 6.17 0.35
C LEU A 232 2.88 6.31 0.76
N GLU A 233 1.98 6.10 -0.20
CA GLU A 233 0.54 6.23 0.01
C GLU A 233 -0.20 5.11 -0.71
N GLY A 234 -1.31 4.70 -0.13
CA GLY A 234 -2.18 3.72 -0.75
C GLY A 234 -3.58 3.73 -0.18
N VAL A 235 -4.50 3.15 -0.91
CA VAL A 235 -5.90 2.98 -0.53
C VAL A 235 -6.20 1.50 -0.40
N PHE A 236 -6.80 1.14 0.72
CA PHE A 236 -7.31 -0.21 0.97
C PHE A 236 -8.78 -0.26 0.60
N TRP A 237 -9.10 -1.22 -0.27
CA TRP A 237 -10.42 -1.43 -0.83
C TRP A 237 -10.91 -2.84 -0.49
N VAL A 238 -12.19 -2.98 -0.17
CA VAL A 238 -12.82 -4.27 0.13
C VAL A 238 -14.04 -4.47 -0.77
N ALA A 239 -14.18 -5.67 -1.34
CA ALA A 239 -15.31 -5.99 -2.20
C ALA A 239 -16.62 -5.92 -1.42
N MET A 240 -17.61 -5.26 -2.01
CA MET A 240 -18.98 -5.21 -1.50
C MET A 240 -19.80 -6.39 -2.05
N SER A 241 -20.74 -6.85 -1.26
CA SER A 241 -21.84 -7.67 -1.78
C SER A 241 -22.83 -6.79 -2.56
N GLU A 242 -23.66 -7.41 -3.39
CA GLU A 242 -24.71 -6.67 -4.13
C GLU A 242 -25.67 -5.94 -3.19
N GLU A 243 -25.99 -6.54 -2.04
CA GLU A 243 -26.87 -5.94 -1.03
C GLU A 243 -26.21 -4.72 -0.36
N GLU A 244 -24.95 -4.83 0.01
CA GLU A 244 -24.19 -3.72 0.58
C GLU A 244 -24.08 -2.54 -0.40
N LEU A 245 -23.81 -2.83 -1.66
CA LEU A 245 -23.77 -1.80 -2.71
C LEU A 245 -25.13 -1.13 -2.88
N LYS A 246 -26.19 -1.90 -2.94
CA LYS A 246 -27.57 -1.35 -3.03
C LYS A 246 -27.90 -0.44 -1.84
N ASN A 247 -27.61 -0.89 -0.63
CA ASN A 247 -27.82 -0.12 0.58
C ASN A 247 -26.97 1.17 0.62
N TYR A 248 -25.73 1.09 0.17
CA TYR A 248 -24.85 2.25 0.07
C TYR A 248 -25.41 3.28 -0.93
N LEU A 249 -25.77 2.86 -2.13
CA LEU A 249 -26.33 3.74 -3.16
C LEU A 249 -27.64 4.39 -2.71
N GLN A 250 -28.52 3.64 -2.06
CA GLN A 250 -29.77 4.16 -1.52
C GLN A 250 -29.55 5.25 -0.44
N LYS A 251 -28.62 5.01 0.49
CA LYS A 251 -28.27 6.01 1.53
C LYS A 251 -27.66 7.27 0.90
N ARG A 252 -26.79 7.11 -0.08
CA ARG A 252 -26.18 8.22 -0.81
C ARG A 252 -27.21 9.08 -1.53
N ASP A 253 -28.17 8.46 -2.21
CA ASP A 253 -29.21 9.17 -2.96
C ASP A 253 -30.20 9.87 -2.00
N GLN A 254 -30.51 9.27 -0.85
CA GLN A 254 -31.26 9.91 0.22
C GLN A 254 -30.55 11.15 0.79
N ALA A 255 -29.23 11.04 1.01
CA ALA A 255 -28.43 12.19 1.48
C ALA A 255 -28.36 13.34 0.47
N LYS A 256 -28.38 13.04 -0.85
CA LYS A 256 -28.44 14.07 -1.90
C LYS A 256 -29.83 14.72 -2.03
N SER A 257 -30.89 14.00 -1.65
CA SER A 257 -32.29 14.46 -1.72
C SER A 257 -32.74 15.19 -0.46
N ALA A 258 -31.95 15.14 0.63
CA ALA A 258 -32.24 15.90 1.84
C ALA A 258 -32.11 17.42 1.54
N PRO A 259 -33.13 18.24 1.81
CA PRO A 259 -33.04 19.67 1.59
C PRO A 259 -31.87 20.22 2.42
N THR A 260 -30.98 20.96 1.75
CA THR A 260 -29.90 21.70 2.42
C THR A 260 -30.59 22.67 3.40
N VAL A 261 -30.65 22.32 4.67
CA VAL A 261 -31.10 23.26 5.69
C VAL A 261 -30.09 24.40 5.63
N ALA A 262 -30.57 25.55 5.13
CA ALA A 262 -29.80 26.77 5.06
C ALA A 262 -29.12 26.97 6.45
N THR A 263 -27.82 27.00 6.41
CA THR A 263 -26.96 27.19 7.59
C THR A 263 -27.45 28.41 8.33
N ALA A 264 -27.98 28.20 9.54
CA ALA A 264 -28.35 29.26 10.43
C ALA A 264 -27.11 30.16 10.64
N THR A 265 -27.32 31.44 10.54
CA THR A 265 -26.38 32.53 10.79
C THR A 265 -25.43 32.18 11.94
N PRO A 266 -24.12 32.37 11.81
CA PRO A 266 -23.21 32.07 12.91
C PRO A 266 -23.56 32.98 14.13
N VAL A 267 -24.03 32.35 15.19
CA VAL A 267 -24.13 32.96 16.50
C VAL A 267 -22.72 33.36 16.90
N ALA A 268 -22.51 34.62 17.18
CA ALA A 268 -21.26 35.21 17.64
C ALA A 268 -20.63 34.34 18.74
N ALA A 269 -19.38 33.92 18.51
CA ALA A 269 -18.62 33.15 19.48
C ALA A 269 -18.52 33.92 20.82
N PRO A 270 -18.74 33.27 21.97
CA PRO A 270 -18.47 33.88 23.25
C PRO A 270 -16.97 34.16 23.40
N THR A 271 -16.65 35.37 23.81
CA THR A 271 -15.30 35.85 24.11
C THR A 271 -14.61 34.88 25.09
N PRO A 272 -13.39 34.41 24.80
CA PRO A 272 -12.70 33.49 25.71
C PRO A 272 -12.36 34.18 27.04
N ALA A 273 -12.85 33.63 28.13
CA ALA A 273 -12.47 34.02 29.47
C ALA A 273 -10.98 33.75 29.70
N LYS A 274 -10.29 34.75 30.22
CA LYS A 274 -8.88 34.74 30.61
C LYS A 274 -8.60 33.56 31.55
N PRO A 275 -7.62 32.66 31.24
CA PRO A 275 -7.32 31.54 32.12
C PRO A 275 -6.72 32.04 33.44
N ALA A 276 -7.31 31.63 34.57
CA ALA A 276 -6.75 31.81 35.90
C ALA A 276 -5.48 30.96 36.02
N VAL A 277 -4.39 31.59 36.37
CA VAL A 277 -3.08 30.97 36.65
C VAL A 277 -3.26 30.13 37.94
N ALA A 278 -3.31 28.81 37.78
CA ALA A 278 -3.20 27.86 38.89
C ALA A 278 -1.72 27.71 39.27
N ALA A 279 -1.39 28.05 40.51
CA ALA A 279 -0.05 27.90 41.09
C ALA A 279 0.37 26.42 41.11
N ALA A 280 1.57 26.13 40.60
CA ALA A 280 2.17 24.81 40.65
C ALA A 280 2.49 24.38 42.10
N PRO A 281 2.24 23.11 42.48
CA PRO A 281 2.69 22.61 43.77
C PRO A 281 4.20 22.37 43.76
N ALA A 282 4.86 22.80 44.84
CA ALA A 282 6.32 22.69 45.05
C ALA A 282 6.77 21.23 45.03
N ALA A 283 7.80 20.97 44.23
CA ALA A 283 8.49 19.67 44.14
C ALA A 283 9.23 19.38 45.45
N LYS A 284 8.98 18.19 46.06
CA LYS A 284 9.74 17.66 47.19
C LYS A 284 11.14 17.21 46.70
N PRO A 285 12.20 17.46 47.50
CA PRO A 285 13.55 17.04 47.12
C PRO A 285 13.70 15.51 47.24
N ILE A 286 14.28 14.90 46.15
CA ILE A 286 14.63 13.52 46.10
C ILE A 286 15.96 13.31 46.83
N VAL A 287 15.92 12.55 47.93
CA VAL A 287 17.13 12.11 48.66
C VAL A 287 17.76 10.93 47.92
N PRO A 288 19.07 10.96 47.60
CA PRO A 288 19.75 9.82 46.98
C PRO A 288 20.01 8.70 48.00
N PRO A 289 19.94 7.42 47.57
CA PRO A 289 20.21 6.30 48.47
C PRO A 289 21.70 6.19 48.85
N ALA A 290 21.95 5.86 50.10
CA ALA A 290 23.25 5.68 50.69
C ALA A 290 24.01 4.50 50.05
N LYS A 291 25.30 4.71 49.75
CA LYS A 291 26.22 3.65 49.31
C LYS A 291 26.60 2.76 50.51
N ASP A 292 26.14 1.52 50.50
CA ASP A 292 26.68 0.50 51.39
C ASP A 292 28.12 0.13 50.99
N LYS A 293 29.05 0.50 51.87
CA LYS A 293 30.40 -0.09 51.89
C LYS A 293 30.30 -1.45 52.55
N LYS A 294 30.66 -2.53 51.84
CA LYS A 294 31.08 -3.79 52.42
C LYS A 294 32.54 -4.04 52.15
N ALA A 295 33.19 -4.36 53.25
CA ALA A 295 34.57 -4.79 53.39
C ALA A 295 34.89 -6.09 52.66
#